data_9e22ca83e65d4f89801bade640d557a0
#
_entry.id   9e22ca83e65d4f89801bade640d557a0
#
_cell.length_a   1.000
_cell.length_b   1.000
_cell.length_c   1.000
_cell.angle_alpha   90.00
_cell.angle_beta   90.00
_cell.angle_gamma   90.00
#
_symmetry.space_group_name_H-M   'P 1'
#
loop_
_entity.id
_entity.type
_entity.pdbx_description
1 polymer ?
#
loop_
_entity_poly.entity_id
_entity_poly.type
_entity_poly.pdbx_seq_one_letter_code
_entity_poly.pdbx_strand_id
1 'polypeptide(L)'
;EAEPSEIVSAFTHFLFQQKGFKGNKDNYQNPDNSFINKVLDNQTGLPITLSAICVLLAKRLNLPIVGVGMPGHYIVKYSLPIEPIYFDPFHQGRLLTKKECIQIVEQFGHSFEEHFLSQATQRETLIRMLNNLVQVYKNSNETKKADTLTEYIKILLNPSRNQQSERTR
;
A
#
# COMPACT_ATOMS: atom_id res chain seq x y z
N GLU A 1 -0.45 -7.56 -28.87
CA GLU A 1 -0.60 -7.41 -27.42
C GLU A 1 -0.72 -5.91 -27.12
N ALA A 2 -1.52 -5.53 -26.12
CA ALA A 2 -1.68 -4.13 -25.74
C ALA A 2 -0.37 -3.58 -25.12
N GLU A 3 -0.07 -2.34 -25.40
CA GLU A 3 1.10 -1.67 -24.84
C GLU A 3 0.96 -1.47 -23.31
N PRO A 4 2.04 -1.58 -22.53
CA PRO A 4 2.00 -1.40 -21.06
C PRO A 4 1.33 -0.12 -20.60
N SER A 5 1.52 0.98 -21.31
CA SER A 5 0.87 2.28 -21.05
C SER A 5 -0.65 2.24 -21.23
N GLU A 6 -1.14 1.51 -22.24
CA GLU A 6 -2.58 1.31 -22.49
C GLU A 6 -3.20 0.46 -21.39
N ILE A 7 -2.49 -0.60 -20.95
CA ILE A 7 -2.93 -1.47 -19.85
C ILE A 7 -3.05 -0.65 -18.55
N VAL A 8 -2.03 0.13 -18.21
CA VAL A 8 -2.04 0.98 -17.02
C VAL A 8 -3.15 2.04 -17.10
N SER A 9 -3.34 2.64 -18.28
CA SER A 9 -4.41 3.62 -18.51
C SER A 9 -5.80 3.00 -18.32
N ALA A 10 -6.05 1.82 -18.90
CA ALA A 10 -7.32 1.09 -18.73
C ALA A 10 -7.54 0.69 -17.25
N PHE A 11 -6.50 0.20 -16.58
CA PHE A 11 -6.55 -0.23 -15.17
C PHE A 11 -6.87 0.95 -14.23
N THR A 12 -6.17 2.07 -14.40
CA THR A 12 -6.39 3.28 -13.59
C THR A 12 -7.74 3.92 -13.89
N HIS A 13 -8.14 4.00 -15.16
CA HIS A 13 -9.46 4.49 -15.55
C HIS A 13 -10.58 3.66 -14.90
N PHE A 14 -10.50 2.33 -14.97
CA PHE A 14 -11.50 1.45 -14.35
C PHE A 14 -11.62 1.70 -12.84
N LEU A 15 -10.50 1.65 -12.10
CA LEU A 15 -10.54 1.77 -10.64
C LEU A 15 -10.93 3.17 -10.17
N PHE A 16 -10.34 4.20 -10.75
CA PHE A 16 -10.44 5.54 -10.20
C PHE A 16 -11.52 6.40 -10.85
N GLN A 17 -11.82 6.19 -12.13
CA GLN A 17 -12.86 6.95 -12.83
C GLN A 17 -14.20 6.20 -12.84
N GLN A 18 -14.22 4.92 -13.18
CA GLN A 18 -15.47 4.18 -13.25
C GLN A 18 -15.94 3.67 -11.89
N LYS A 19 -15.03 3.13 -11.05
CA LYS A 19 -15.35 2.63 -9.70
C LYS A 19 -15.25 3.69 -8.61
N GLY A 20 -14.63 4.84 -8.86
CA GLY A 20 -14.60 5.99 -7.96
C GLY A 20 -13.66 5.86 -6.77
N PHE A 21 -12.71 4.90 -6.77
CA PHE A 21 -11.74 4.80 -5.67
C PHE A 21 -10.88 6.05 -5.57
N LYS A 22 -10.67 6.54 -4.35
CA LYS A 22 -9.87 7.74 -4.09
C LYS A 22 -9.29 7.76 -2.67
N GLY A 23 -8.28 8.60 -2.45
CA GLY A 23 -7.73 8.85 -1.13
C GLY A 23 -8.74 9.58 -0.22
N ASN A 24 -8.85 9.14 1.04
CA ASN A 24 -9.64 9.84 2.05
C ASN A 24 -8.82 10.97 2.67
N LYS A 25 -8.84 12.15 2.06
CA LYS A 25 -8.11 13.33 2.54
C LYS A 25 -8.80 13.99 3.73
N ASP A 26 -10.12 13.99 3.73
CA ASP A 26 -10.92 14.71 4.72
C ASP A 26 -10.95 14.03 6.09
N ASN A 27 -10.85 12.69 6.09
CA ASN A 27 -10.84 11.87 7.29
C ASN A 27 -9.75 10.82 7.25
N TYR A 28 -8.49 11.28 7.12
CA TYR A 28 -7.31 10.42 6.95
C TYR A 28 -7.11 9.44 8.12
N GLN A 29 -7.43 9.87 9.35
CA GLN A 29 -7.25 9.10 10.59
C GLN A 29 -8.39 8.10 10.86
N ASN A 30 -9.41 7.99 10.01
CA ASN A 30 -10.46 7.00 10.18
C ASN A 30 -9.87 5.58 10.02
N PRO A 31 -10.01 4.68 11.04
CA PRO A 31 -9.50 3.33 10.96
C PRO A 31 -10.09 2.52 9.79
N ASP A 32 -11.30 2.83 9.34
CA ASP A 32 -11.95 2.17 8.19
C ASP A 32 -11.13 2.31 6.89
N ASN A 33 -10.30 3.36 6.77
CA ASN A 33 -9.40 3.54 5.64
C ASN A 33 -8.31 2.44 5.53
N SER A 34 -8.08 1.68 6.59
CA SER A 34 -7.06 0.63 6.64
C SER A 34 -7.64 -0.78 6.45
N PHE A 35 -8.96 -0.94 6.48
CA PHE A 35 -9.62 -2.23 6.29
C PHE A 35 -10.08 -2.41 4.84
N ILE A 36 -9.54 -3.41 4.13
CA ILE A 36 -9.81 -3.64 2.70
C ILE A 36 -11.31 -3.74 2.41
N ASN A 37 -12.08 -4.47 3.24
CA ASN A 37 -13.54 -4.58 3.07
C ASN A 37 -14.23 -3.21 3.16
N LYS A 38 -13.84 -2.37 4.13
CA LYS A 38 -14.40 -1.02 4.28
C LYS A 38 -14.03 -0.10 3.12
N VAL A 39 -12.78 -0.21 2.65
CA VAL A 39 -12.33 0.57 1.49
C VAL A 39 -13.01 0.11 0.20
N LEU A 40 -13.33 -1.18 0.05
CA LEU A 40 -14.13 -1.68 -1.06
C LEU A 40 -15.57 -1.15 -1.03
N ASP A 41 -16.19 -1.09 0.16
CA ASP A 41 -17.55 -0.60 0.34
C ASP A 41 -17.64 0.93 0.13
N ASN A 42 -16.71 1.69 0.73
CA ASN A 42 -16.72 3.15 0.75
C ASN A 42 -15.96 3.81 -0.42
N GLN A 43 -15.17 3.04 -1.17
CA GLN A 43 -14.32 3.50 -2.28
C GLN A 43 -13.28 4.56 -1.86
N THR A 44 -13.01 4.68 -0.57
CA THR A 44 -12.03 5.61 0.00
C THR A 44 -11.07 4.89 0.94
N GLY A 45 -9.79 5.27 0.90
CA GLY A 45 -8.78 4.61 1.74
C GLY A 45 -7.47 5.37 1.87
N LEU A 46 -6.52 4.76 2.59
CA LEU A 46 -5.14 5.23 2.68
C LEU A 46 -4.33 4.86 1.42
N PRO A 47 -3.18 5.54 1.18
CA PRO A 47 -2.30 5.20 0.07
C PRO A 47 -1.98 3.69 -0.01
N ILE A 48 -1.60 3.09 1.11
CA ILE A 48 -1.22 1.67 1.17
C ILE A 48 -2.41 0.72 0.94
N THR A 49 -3.59 1.04 1.46
CA THR A 49 -4.77 0.17 1.31
C THR A 49 -5.30 0.19 -0.12
N LEU A 50 -5.36 1.37 -0.74
CA LEU A 50 -5.71 1.50 -2.16
C LEU A 50 -4.68 0.80 -3.05
N SER A 51 -3.39 0.94 -2.74
CA SER A 51 -2.32 0.23 -3.45
C SER A 51 -2.43 -1.29 -3.29
N ALA A 52 -2.77 -1.78 -2.09
CA ALA A 52 -3.00 -3.20 -1.86
C ALA A 52 -4.17 -3.73 -2.72
N ILE A 53 -5.26 -2.98 -2.85
CA ILE A 53 -6.38 -3.32 -3.75
C ILE A 53 -5.90 -3.40 -5.20
N CYS A 54 -5.10 -2.43 -5.67
CA CYS A 54 -4.51 -2.46 -7.01
C CYS A 54 -3.67 -3.73 -7.23
N VAL A 55 -2.79 -4.07 -6.28
CA VAL A 55 -1.93 -5.26 -6.37
C VAL A 55 -2.74 -6.55 -6.37
N LEU A 56 -3.76 -6.65 -5.52
CA LEU A 56 -4.64 -7.83 -5.44
C LEU A 56 -5.46 -8.02 -6.73
N LEU A 57 -5.98 -6.95 -7.31
CA LEU A 57 -6.69 -6.99 -8.58
C LEU A 57 -5.74 -7.36 -9.73
N ALA A 58 -4.59 -6.71 -9.80
CA ALA A 58 -3.57 -6.97 -10.81
C ALA A 58 -3.11 -8.43 -10.79
N LYS A 59 -2.92 -9.02 -9.59
CA LYS A 59 -2.58 -10.44 -9.45
C LYS A 59 -3.65 -11.35 -10.06
N ARG A 60 -4.94 -11.03 -9.91
CA ARG A 60 -6.06 -11.79 -10.51
C ARG A 60 -6.10 -11.67 -12.04
N LEU A 61 -5.63 -10.55 -12.57
CA LEU A 61 -5.55 -10.26 -13.99
C LEU A 61 -4.22 -10.68 -14.63
N ASN A 62 -3.30 -11.27 -13.85
CA ASN A 62 -1.93 -11.60 -14.25
C ASN A 62 -1.14 -10.39 -14.78
N LEU A 63 -1.39 -9.20 -14.22
CA LEU A 63 -0.65 -7.98 -14.56
C LEU A 63 0.55 -7.79 -13.59
N PRO A 64 1.71 -7.35 -14.08
CA PRO A 64 2.91 -7.17 -13.25
C PRO A 64 2.86 -5.83 -12.47
N ILE A 65 1.76 -5.56 -11.76
CA ILE A 65 1.61 -4.39 -10.88
C ILE A 65 1.98 -4.78 -9.46
N VAL A 66 2.92 -4.05 -8.88
CA VAL A 66 3.48 -4.31 -7.56
C VAL A 66 3.46 -3.06 -6.68
N GLY A 67 3.44 -3.25 -5.37
CA GLY A 67 3.49 -2.17 -4.40
C GLY A 67 4.90 -1.60 -4.25
N VAL A 68 4.99 -0.30 -3.99
CA VAL A 68 6.23 0.45 -3.74
C VAL A 68 6.07 1.26 -2.46
N GLY A 69 6.79 0.84 -1.42
CA GLY A 69 6.71 1.43 -0.09
C GLY A 69 7.74 2.52 0.16
N MET A 70 7.49 3.72 -0.35
CA MET A 70 8.36 4.86 -0.12
C MET A 70 8.25 5.40 1.32
N PRO A 71 9.28 6.08 1.86
CA PRO A 71 9.15 6.89 3.06
C PRO A 71 8.00 7.91 2.91
N GLY A 72 7.12 7.97 3.91
CA GLY A 72 5.99 8.88 3.94
C GLY A 72 4.81 8.55 3.02
N HIS A 73 5.01 7.77 1.94
CA HIS A 73 3.96 7.47 0.97
C HIS A 73 4.01 6.02 0.46
N TYR A 74 2.92 5.57 -0.17
CA TYR A 74 2.85 4.24 -0.78
C TYR A 74 2.17 4.35 -2.14
N ILE A 75 2.85 3.83 -3.17
CA ILE A 75 2.39 3.86 -4.56
C ILE A 75 2.43 2.46 -5.16
N VAL A 76 2.12 2.34 -6.43
CA VAL A 76 2.28 1.11 -7.21
C VAL A 76 3.09 1.38 -8.48
N LYS A 77 3.68 0.32 -9.03
CA LYS A 77 4.30 0.37 -10.34
C LYS A 77 3.89 -0.82 -11.20
N TYR A 78 3.69 -0.58 -12.48
CA TYR A 78 3.72 -1.63 -13.48
C TYR A 78 5.18 -1.96 -13.75
N SER A 79 5.58 -3.19 -13.41
CA SER A 79 6.98 -3.60 -13.42
C SER A 79 7.43 -3.97 -14.83
N LEU A 80 8.33 -3.18 -15.38
CA LEU A 80 9.00 -3.44 -16.66
C LEU A 80 10.51 -3.55 -16.43
N PRO A 81 11.25 -4.28 -17.27
CA PRO A 81 12.69 -4.51 -17.08
C PRO A 81 13.54 -3.24 -17.10
N ILE A 82 13.16 -2.24 -17.89
CA ILE A 82 13.96 -1.04 -18.13
C ILE A 82 13.32 0.18 -17.45
N GLU A 83 12.07 0.49 -17.76
CA GLU A 83 11.41 1.70 -17.28
C GLU A 83 10.01 1.39 -16.74
N PRO A 84 9.85 1.20 -15.42
CA PRO A 84 8.55 0.92 -14.82
C PRO A 84 7.64 2.15 -14.89
N ILE A 85 6.33 1.91 -14.99
CA ILE A 85 5.31 2.96 -14.96
C ILE A 85 4.79 3.08 -13.53
N TYR A 86 5.07 4.19 -12.86
CA TYR A 86 4.58 4.47 -11.50
C TYR A 86 3.24 5.19 -11.56
N PHE A 87 2.34 4.85 -10.61
CA PHE A 87 1.08 5.58 -10.41
C PHE A 87 0.65 5.57 -8.95
N ASP A 88 -0.11 6.60 -8.59
CA ASP A 88 -0.52 6.87 -7.21
C ASP A 88 -2.03 6.61 -7.02
N PRO A 89 -2.41 5.50 -6.39
CA PRO A 89 -3.81 5.19 -6.11
C PRO A 89 -4.52 6.20 -5.21
N PHE A 90 -3.80 6.86 -4.29
CA PHE A 90 -4.36 7.85 -3.39
C PHE A 90 -4.78 9.13 -4.14
N HIS A 91 -4.03 9.46 -5.19
CA HIS A 91 -4.32 10.56 -6.10
C HIS A 91 -4.96 10.06 -7.41
N GLN A 92 -5.94 9.14 -7.28
CA GLN A 92 -6.78 8.65 -8.38
C GLN A 92 -6.01 8.07 -9.57
N GLY A 93 -4.93 7.35 -9.30
CA GLY A 93 -4.13 6.70 -10.33
C GLY A 93 -3.23 7.64 -11.14
N ARG A 94 -2.95 8.84 -10.63
CA ARG A 94 -2.03 9.79 -11.26
C ARG A 94 -0.71 9.10 -11.58
N LEU A 95 -0.30 9.17 -12.85
CA LEU A 95 1.02 8.71 -13.27
C LEU A 95 2.11 9.58 -12.63
N LEU A 96 3.21 8.94 -12.24
CA LEU A 96 4.36 9.60 -11.64
C LEU A 96 5.62 9.29 -12.45
N THR A 97 6.44 10.30 -12.67
CA THR A 97 7.82 10.14 -13.10
C THR A 97 8.70 9.73 -11.91
N LYS A 98 9.85 9.14 -12.18
CA LYS A 98 10.86 8.87 -11.13
C LYS A 98 11.24 10.14 -10.37
N LYS A 99 11.33 11.28 -11.06
CA LYS A 99 11.62 12.57 -10.43
C LYS A 99 10.55 12.98 -9.42
N GLU A 100 9.27 12.77 -9.74
CA GLU A 100 8.18 13.05 -8.81
C GLU A 100 8.20 12.11 -7.61
N CYS A 101 8.56 10.83 -7.80
CA CYS A 101 8.76 9.90 -6.67
C CYS A 101 9.88 10.37 -5.74
N ILE A 102 10.99 10.86 -6.29
CA ILE A 102 12.10 11.46 -5.51
C ILE A 102 11.58 12.66 -4.71
N GLN A 103 10.88 13.58 -5.35
CA GLN A 103 10.32 14.77 -4.69
C GLN A 103 9.36 14.41 -3.56
N ILE A 104 8.54 13.38 -3.72
CA ILE A 104 7.66 12.88 -2.65
C ILE A 104 8.49 12.45 -1.44
N VAL A 105 9.54 11.64 -1.64
CA VAL A 105 10.42 11.18 -0.55
C VAL A 105 11.08 12.35 0.17
N GLU A 106 11.58 13.33 -0.57
CA GLU A 106 12.24 14.52 -0.04
C GLU A 106 11.27 15.42 0.77
N GLN A 107 10.01 15.54 0.33
CA GLN A 107 8.96 16.27 1.05
C GLN A 107 8.68 15.69 2.44
N PHE A 108 8.92 14.39 2.64
CA PHE A 108 8.82 13.73 3.94
C PHE A 108 10.13 13.78 4.75
N GLY A 109 11.12 14.57 4.31
CA GLY A 109 12.37 14.81 5.04
C GLY A 109 13.42 13.70 4.91
N HIS A 110 13.31 12.84 3.90
CA HIS A 110 14.26 11.76 3.63
C HIS A 110 15.12 12.06 2.41
N SER A 111 16.41 11.73 2.46
CA SER A 111 17.24 11.67 1.26
C SER A 111 16.82 10.47 0.42
N PHE A 112 16.70 10.66 -0.90
CA PHE A 112 16.27 9.59 -1.78
C PHE A 112 17.35 8.49 -1.91
N GLU A 113 16.90 7.24 -1.89
CA GLU A 113 17.71 6.05 -2.19
C GLU A 113 16.96 5.17 -3.20
N GLU A 114 17.69 4.56 -4.15
CA GLU A 114 17.08 3.76 -5.23
C GLU A 114 16.21 2.61 -4.71
N HIS A 115 16.58 2.02 -3.58
CA HIS A 115 15.82 0.91 -2.99
C HIS A 115 14.40 1.32 -2.55
N PHE A 116 14.10 2.62 -2.35
CA PHE A 116 12.75 3.10 -2.05
C PHE A 116 11.75 2.86 -3.19
N LEU A 117 12.24 2.68 -4.42
CA LEU A 117 11.42 2.32 -5.56
C LEU A 117 11.40 0.81 -5.84
N SER A 118 11.99 0.01 -4.96
CA SER A 118 11.93 -1.45 -5.05
C SER A 118 10.52 -1.96 -4.74
N GLN A 119 10.22 -3.16 -5.25
CA GLN A 119 8.97 -3.85 -4.92
C GLN A 119 8.92 -4.16 -3.43
N ALA A 120 7.88 -3.73 -2.76
CA ALA A 120 7.58 -4.13 -1.40
C ALA A 120 7.06 -5.57 -1.37
N THR A 121 7.53 -6.36 -0.41
CA THR A 121 6.99 -7.70 -0.15
C THR A 121 5.59 -7.61 0.48
N GLN A 122 4.80 -8.67 0.35
CA GLN A 122 3.50 -8.76 1.02
C GLN A 122 3.61 -8.57 2.54
N ARG A 123 4.69 -9.09 3.13
CA ARG A 123 4.97 -8.98 4.57
C ARG A 123 5.24 -7.53 4.98
N GLU A 124 6.11 -6.83 4.26
CA GLU A 124 6.39 -5.40 4.52
C GLU A 124 5.13 -4.56 4.38
N THR A 125 4.34 -4.82 3.34
CA THR A 125 3.06 -4.16 3.11
C THR A 125 2.11 -4.38 4.29
N LEU A 126 1.94 -5.64 4.74
CA LEU A 126 1.06 -5.95 5.87
C LEU A 126 1.56 -5.32 7.18
N ILE A 127 2.85 -5.39 7.47
CA ILE A 127 3.43 -4.75 8.66
C ILE A 127 3.16 -3.24 8.64
N ARG A 128 3.32 -2.60 7.49
CA ARG A 128 3.07 -1.16 7.35
C ARG A 128 1.58 -0.82 7.50
N MET A 129 0.66 -1.64 6.97
CA MET A 129 -0.79 -1.48 7.20
C MET A 129 -1.14 -1.58 8.70
N LEU A 130 -0.58 -2.57 9.39
CA LEU A 130 -0.79 -2.73 10.83
C LEU A 130 -0.21 -1.57 11.63
N ASN A 131 0.98 -1.06 11.26
CA ASN A 131 1.58 0.12 11.91
C ASN A 131 0.70 1.37 11.74
N ASN A 132 0.09 1.58 10.58
CA ASN A 132 -0.85 2.68 10.38
C ASN A 132 -2.05 2.57 11.35
N LEU A 133 -2.63 1.38 11.49
CA LEU A 133 -3.72 1.14 12.45
C LEU A 133 -3.28 1.33 13.90
N VAL A 134 -2.07 0.88 14.28
CA VAL A 134 -1.50 1.11 15.62
C VAL A 134 -1.45 2.61 15.93
N GLN A 135 -1.00 3.43 14.98
CA GLN A 135 -0.96 4.89 15.17
C GLN A 135 -2.36 5.49 15.30
N VAL A 136 -3.30 5.08 14.46
CA VAL A 136 -4.70 5.54 14.53
C VAL A 136 -5.30 5.20 15.91
N TYR A 137 -5.14 3.96 16.38
CA TYR A 137 -5.70 3.54 17.68
C TYR A 137 -4.99 4.18 18.87
N LYS A 138 -3.68 4.45 18.79
CA LYS A 138 -2.98 5.23 19.81
C LYS A 138 -3.51 6.66 19.91
N ASN A 139 -3.73 7.31 18.75
CA ASN A 139 -4.23 8.68 18.70
C ASN A 139 -5.68 8.79 19.23
N SER A 140 -6.46 7.72 19.12
CA SER A 140 -7.84 7.65 19.65
C SER A 140 -7.94 7.06 21.07
N ASN A 141 -6.81 6.84 21.75
CA ASN A 141 -6.72 6.23 23.09
C ASN A 141 -7.26 4.77 23.16
N GLU A 142 -7.36 4.07 22.04
CA GLU A 142 -7.77 2.66 21.99
C GLU A 142 -6.56 1.73 22.19
N THR A 143 -5.87 1.86 23.33
CA THR A 143 -4.60 1.20 23.63
C THR A 143 -4.64 -0.31 23.46
N LYS A 144 -5.72 -0.98 23.92
CA LYS A 144 -5.87 -2.43 23.79
C LYS A 144 -5.82 -2.92 22.35
N LYS A 145 -6.45 -2.19 21.42
CA LYS A 145 -6.41 -2.51 19.99
C LYS A 145 -5.00 -2.30 19.44
N ALA A 146 -4.36 -1.19 19.81
CA ALA A 146 -2.99 -0.89 19.39
C ALA A 146 -2.00 -1.96 19.88
N ASP A 147 -2.12 -2.42 21.14
CA ASP A 147 -1.27 -3.46 21.71
C ASP A 147 -1.47 -4.81 20.98
N THR A 148 -2.71 -5.21 20.73
CA THR A 148 -3.01 -6.42 19.96
C THR A 148 -2.37 -6.41 18.58
N LEU A 149 -2.49 -5.29 17.84
CA LEU A 149 -1.86 -5.17 16.52
C LEU A 149 -0.33 -5.17 16.61
N THR A 150 0.23 -4.59 17.67
CA THR A 150 1.68 -4.62 17.92
C THR A 150 2.19 -6.05 18.13
N GLU A 151 1.43 -6.91 18.81
CA GLU A 151 1.77 -8.34 18.92
C GLU A 151 1.71 -9.05 17.56
N TYR A 152 0.74 -8.77 16.71
CA TYR A 152 0.71 -9.31 15.34
C TYR A 152 1.92 -8.87 14.50
N ILE A 153 2.36 -7.62 14.64
CA ILE A 153 3.58 -7.14 13.99
C ILE A 153 4.82 -7.92 14.47
N LYS A 154 4.94 -8.16 15.79
CA LYS A 154 6.04 -8.97 16.34
C LYS A 154 6.08 -10.38 15.77
N ILE A 155 4.91 -11.02 15.61
CA ILE A 155 4.79 -12.35 14.99
C ILE A 155 5.27 -12.30 13.53
N LEU A 156 4.86 -11.29 12.78
CA LEU A 156 5.28 -11.10 11.39
C LEU A 156 6.79 -10.83 11.26
N LEU A 157 7.39 -10.14 12.22
CA LEU A 157 8.84 -9.86 12.22
C LEU A 157 9.67 -11.10 12.58
N ASN A 158 9.15 -12.01 13.44
CA ASN A 158 9.88 -13.18 13.97
C ASN A 158 9.14 -14.51 13.69
N PRO A 159 9.04 -14.96 12.43
CA PRO A 159 8.26 -16.16 12.07
C PRO A 159 8.81 -17.46 12.67
N SER A 160 10.09 -17.49 13.05
CA SER A 160 10.74 -18.71 13.55
C SER A 160 10.34 -19.12 14.98
N ARG A 161 9.74 -18.24 15.76
CA ARG A 161 9.29 -18.53 17.13
C ARG A 161 8.02 -19.40 17.19
N ASN A 162 7.16 -19.34 16.17
CA ASN A 162 5.87 -20.05 16.20
C ASN A 162 5.94 -21.51 15.77
N GLN A 163 6.98 -21.93 15.02
CA GLN A 163 7.13 -23.34 14.64
C GLN A 163 7.58 -24.25 15.80
N GLN A 164 8.12 -23.68 16.88
CA GLN A 164 8.53 -24.46 18.06
C GLN A 164 7.39 -24.73 19.03
N SER A 165 6.35 -23.90 19.07
CA SER A 165 5.22 -24.10 19.99
C SER A 165 4.19 -25.12 19.49
N GLU A 166 4.15 -25.42 18.18
CA GLU A 166 3.27 -26.46 17.61
C GLU A 166 3.89 -27.86 17.64
N ARG A 167 5.22 -27.98 17.84
CA ARG A 167 5.90 -29.29 17.97
C ARG A 167 5.92 -29.84 19.39
N THR A 168 5.37 -29.10 20.37
CA THR A 168 5.33 -29.47 21.80
C THR A 168 3.92 -29.62 22.35
N ARG A 169 2.92 -29.80 21.48
CA ARG A 169 1.55 -30.17 21.88
C ARG A 169 1.16 -31.52 21.29
#